data_0bd158a147aa7d7e243d00544afc928d
#
_entry.id   0bd158a147aa7d7e243d00544afc928d
#
_cell.length_a   1.000
_cell.length_b   1.000
_cell.length_c   1.000
_cell.angle_alpha   90.00
_cell.angle_beta   90.00
_cell.angle_gamma   90.00
#
_symmetry.space_group_name_H-M   'P 1'
#
loop_
_entity.id
_entity.type
_entity.pdbx_description
1 polymer ?
#
loop_
_entity_poly.entity_id
_entity_poly.type
_entity_poly.pdbx_seq_one_letter_code
_entity_poly.pdbx_strand_id
1 'polypeptide(L)'
;MPDDLEPLPASRITPGPPHLRHYPAYNLVAWQPQGVLDDLMLDEIGEWLCIIEMVSLPFERFIDLSRLTEVAVRTHHVFRFARKRAEQLAGATPVKSALFSEDWIGFGIACMYEGLMKGTPIDARAFRDRAKAAVWLGVPEEILKLEDEPASPH
;
A
#
# COMPACT_ATOMS: atom_id res chain seq x y z
N MET A 1 21.56 17.80 16.16
CA MET A 1 21.04 18.47 15.94
C MET A 1 19.70 18.60 15.63
N PRO A 2 19.25 19.50 15.56
CA PRO A 2 17.88 19.75 15.51
C PRO A 2 17.13 19.22 14.36
N ASP A 3 17.78 19.10 13.29
CA ASP A 3 17.11 18.64 12.16
C ASP A 3 16.67 17.27 12.31
N ASP A 4 17.20 16.56 13.21
CA ASP A 4 16.83 15.21 13.41
C ASP A 4 15.44 15.03 13.85
N LEU A 5 14.74 16.07 14.20
CA LEU A 5 13.36 15.97 14.63
C LEU A 5 12.39 15.90 13.46
N GLU A 6 12.84 16.21 12.25
CA GLU A 6 11.95 16.11 11.11
C GLU A 6 11.77 14.70 10.66
N PRO A 7 10.53 14.24 10.45
CA PRO A 7 10.33 12.88 9.96
C PRO A 7 10.93 12.71 8.57
N LEU A 8 11.50 11.56 8.33
CA LEU A 8 12.06 11.24 7.02
C LEU A 8 10.95 10.85 6.04
N PRO A 9 11.18 11.06 4.74
CA PRO A 9 10.27 10.50 3.76
C PRO A 9 10.22 8.98 3.89
N ALA A 10 9.06 8.41 3.64
CA ALA A 10 8.88 6.97 3.79
C ALA A 10 9.93 6.17 3.01
N SER A 11 10.26 6.60 1.81
CA SER A 11 11.18 5.85 0.96
C SER A 11 12.61 5.88 1.47
N ARG A 12 12.93 6.73 2.45
CA ARG A 12 14.30 6.86 2.95
C ARG A 12 14.56 6.18 4.27
N ILE A 13 13.54 5.63 4.91
CA ILE A 13 13.68 5.08 6.25
C ILE A 13 14.29 3.70 6.22
N THR A 14 13.85 2.88 5.30
CA THR A 14 14.34 1.52 5.18
C THR A 14 14.09 1.07 3.75
N PRO A 15 14.90 0.17 3.22
CA PRO A 15 14.61 -0.37 1.90
C PRO A 15 13.26 -1.08 1.96
N GLY A 16 12.33 -0.62 1.17
CA GLY A 16 11.02 -1.24 1.10
C GLY A 16 11.04 -2.46 0.20
N PRO A 17 9.88 -3.09 0.01
CA PRO A 17 9.77 -4.20 -0.92
C PRO A 17 10.02 -3.74 -2.35
N PRO A 18 10.31 -4.66 -3.27
CA PRO A 18 10.51 -4.28 -4.67
C PRO A 18 9.27 -3.60 -5.23
N HIS A 19 9.50 -2.75 -6.22
CA HIS A 19 8.42 -2.06 -6.96
C HIS A 19 7.62 -1.11 -6.09
N LEU A 20 8.27 -0.52 -5.10
CA LEU A 20 7.65 0.48 -4.24
C LEU A 20 8.18 1.85 -4.63
N ARG A 21 7.29 2.84 -4.68
CA ARG A 21 7.63 4.21 -5.02
C ARG A 21 7.04 5.18 -4.03
N HIS A 22 7.72 6.29 -3.83
CA HIS A 22 7.25 7.34 -2.97
C HIS A 22 7.13 8.63 -3.77
N TYR A 23 5.96 9.29 -3.68
CA TYR A 23 5.68 10.54 -4.36
C TYR A 23 5.46 11.62 -3.32
N PRO A 24 6.53 12.32 -2.89
CA PRO A 24 6.39 13.31 -1.80
C PRO A 24 5.43 14.43 -2.13
N ALA A 25 5.36 14.83 -3.40
CA ALA A 25 4.47 15.93 -3.79
C ALA A 25 3.00 15.62 -3.53
N TYR A 26 2.64 14.34 -3.47
CA TYR A 26 1.26 13.92 -3.23
C TYR A 26 1.10 13.18 -1.93
N ASN A 27 2.18 13.08 -1.16
CA ASN A 27 2.18 12.35 0.09
C ASN A 27 1.64 10.94 -0.11
N LEU A 28 2.16 10.26 -1.12
CA LEU A 28 1.65 8.97 -1.58
C LEU A 28 2.76 7.95 -1.66
N VAL A 29 2.48 6.74 -1.15
CA VAL A 29 3.34 5.59 -1.37
C VAL A 29 2.58 4.64 -2.29
N ALA A 30 3.21 4.23 -3.37
CA ALA A 30 2.61 3.32 -4.34
C ALA A 30 3.41 2.03 -4.39
N TRP A 31 2.71 0.89 -4.42
CA TRP A 31 3.36 -0.42 -4.40
C TRP A 31 2.68 -1.33 -5.43
N GLN A 32 3.50 -2.01 -6.21
CA GLN A 32 2.99 -2.97 -7.19
C GLN A 32 3.66 -4.33 -6.93
N PRO A 33 3.06 -5.17 -6.06
CA PRO A 33 3.64 -6.50 -5.82
C PRO A 33 3.52 -7.35 -7.06
N GLN A 34 4.53 -8.17 -7.30
CA GLN A 34 4.57 -9.02 -8.48
C GLN A 34 4.77 -10.46 -8.08
N GLY A 35 4.23 -11.36 -8.89
CA GLY A 35 4.39 -12.78 -8.68
C GLY A 35 3.38 -13.34 -7.69
N VAL A 36 3.86 -14.11 -6.73
CA VAL A 36 2.99 -14.81 -5.77
C VAL A 36 2.85 -13.99 -4.51
N LEU A 37 1.60 -13.71 -4.12
CA LEU A 37 1.33 -13.10 -2.83
C LEU A 37 1.10 -14.22 -1.83
N ASP A 38 2.06 -14.43 -0.94
CA ASP A 38 1.97 -15.47 0.08
C ASP A 38 2.04 -14.83 1.47
N ASP A 39 1.97 -15.67 2.50
CA ASP A 39 1.97 -15.18 3.87
C ASP A 39 3.24 -14.40 4.18
N LEU A 40 4.38 -14.83 3.66
CA LEU A 40 5.64 -14.16 3.93
C LEU A 40 5.67 -12.76 3.32
N MET A 41 5.25 -12.62 2.06
CA MET A 41 5.21 -11.31 1.43
C MET A 41 4.27 -10.37 2.17
N LEU A 42 3.13 -10.89 2.61
CA LEU A 42 2.16 -10.09 3.35
C LEU A 42 2.78 -9.58 4.65
N ASP A 43 3.46 -10.46 5.38
CA ASP A 43 4.09 -10.06 6.64
C ASP A 43 5.19 -9.04 6.42
N GLU A 44 5.98 -9.19 5.37
CA GLU A 44 7.07 -8.26 5.09
C GLU A 44 6.55 -6.86 4.81
N ILE A 45 5.48 -6.74 4.02
CA ILE A 45 4.94 -5.41 3.74
C ILE A 45 4.32 -4.82 5.01
N GLY A 46 3.69 -5.64 5.83
CA GLY A 46 3.11 -5.17 7.09
C GLY A 46 4.17 -4.65 8.05
N GLU A 47 5.29 -5.36 8.16
CA GLU A 47 6.38 -4.93 9.02
C GLU A 47 7.01 -3.63 8.52
N TRP A 48 7.21 -3.52 7.22
CA TRP A 48 7.78 -2.33 6.64
C TRP A 48 6.85 -1.13 6.87
N LEU A 49 5.56 -1.31 6.63
CA LEU A 49 4.59 -0.24 6.85
C LEU A 49 4.57 0.21 8.31
N CYS A 50 4.62 -0.75 9.23
CA CYS A 50 4.62 -0.40 10.65
C CYS A 50 5.82 0.47 11.01
N ILE A 51 6.99 0.12 10.49
CA ILE A 51 8.21 0.88 10.79
C ILE A 51 8.09 2.31 10.25
N ILE A 52 7.71 2.47 8.99
CA ILE A 52 7.68 3.82 8.43
C ILE A 52 6.54 4.65 9.01
N GLU A 53 5.43 4.01 9.39
CA GLU A 53 4.32 4.74 10.00
C GLU A 53 4.70 5.30 11.37
N MET A 54 5.62 4.66 12.06
CA MET A 54 6.04 5.13 13.37
C MET A 54 6.93 6.37 13.30
N VAL A 55 7.63 6.57 12.18
CA VAL A 55 8.64 7.61 12.10
C VAL A 55 8.38 8.64 11.00
N SER A 56 7.33 8.48 10.21
CA SER A 56 7.02 9.43 9.14
C SER A 56 5.67 10.07 9.39
N LEU A 57 5.37 11.13 8.64
CA LEU A 57 4.05 11.73 8.67
C LEU A 57 3.06 10.81 7.98
N PRO A 58 1.76 10.94 8.29
CA PRO A 58 0.75 10.12 7.62
C PRO A 58 0.82 10.26 6.10
N PHE A 59 0.60 9.17 5.39
CA PHE A 59 0.68 9.15 3.94
C PHE A 59 -0.43 8.27 3.37
N GLU A 60 -0.85 8.61 2.15
CA GLU A 60 -1.84 7.82 1.42
C GLU A 60 -1.16 6.66 0.71
N ARG A 61 -1.92 5.66 0.30
CA ARG A 61 -1.37 4.45 -0.33
C ARG A 61 -2.13 4.10 -1.59
N PHE A 62 -1.39 3.61 -2.57
CA PHE A 62 -1.96 3.00 -3.78
C PHE A 62 -1.27 1.67 -3.99
N ILE A 63 -2.04 0.60 -4.04
CA ILE A 63 -1.50 -0.75 -4.20
C ILE A 63 -2.08 -1.33 -5.47
N ASP A 64 -1.20 -1.59 -6.44
CA ASP A 64 -1.61 -2.15 -7.73
C ASP A 64 -1.36 -3.65 -7.70
N LEU A 65 -2.46 -4.42 -7.67
CA LEU A 65 -2.40 -5.87 -7.55
C LEU A 65 -2.47 -6.56 -8.92
N SER A 66 -2.38 -5.79 -10.01
CA SER A 66 -2.57 -6.34 -11.36
C SER A 66 -1.44 -7.28 -11.80
N ARG A 67 -0.27 -7.19 -11.17
CA ARG A 67 0.87 -8.03 -11.53
C ARG A 67 1.02 -9.27 -10.69
N LEU A 68 0.06 -9.53 -9.80
CA LEU A 68 0.08 -10.78 -9.06
C LEU A 68 -0.29 -11.93 -10.01
N THR A 69 0.48 -12.99 -9.96
CA THR A 69 0.20 -14.18 -10.75
C THR A 69 -0.54 -15.25 -9.96
N GLU A 70 -0.43 -15.18 -8.64
CA GLU A 70 -1.08 -16.16 -7.77
C GLU A 70 -1.26 -15.55 -6.38
N VAL A 71 -2.36 -15.91 -5.72
CA VAL A 71 -2.59 -15.53 -4.33
C VAL A 71 -2.57 -16.81 -3.51
N ALA A 72 -1.56 -16.93 -2.66
CA ALA A 72 -1.33 -18.13 -1.86
C ALA A 72 -1.35 -17.81 -0.36
N VAL A 73 -2.06 -16.76 0.05
CA VAL A 73 -2.21 -16.43 1.46
C VAL A 73 -3.28 -17.32 2.07
N ARG A 74 -3.05 -17.74 3.32
CA ARG A 74 -4.05 -18.53 4.04
C ARG A 74 -5.07 -17.59 4.66
N THR A 75 -6.34 -18.01 4.66
CA THR A 75 -7.41 -17.15 5.13
C THR A 75 -7.19 -16.66 6.56
N HIS A 76 -6.84 -17.56 7.48
CA HIS A 76 -6.66 -17.13 8.86
C HIS A 76 -5.44 -16.22 9.02
N HIS A 77 -4.47 -16.34 8.13
CA HIS A 77 -3.32 -15.45 8.16
C HIS A 77 -3.70 -14.03 7.74
N VAL A 78 -4.58 -13.92 6.75
CA VAL A 78 -5.08 -12.61 6.32
C VAL A 78 -5.85 -11.94 7.46
N PHE A 79 -6.70 -12.68 8.16
CA PHE A 79 -7.42 -12.11 9.29
C PHE A 79 -6.49 -11.68 10.41
N ARG A 80 -5.46 -12.46 10.68
CA ARG A 80 -4.49 -12.11 11.71
C ARG A 80 -3.70 -10.86 11.30
N PHE A 81 -3.32 -10.79 10.03
CA PHE A 81 -2.63 -9.62 9.49
C PHE A 81 -3.50 -8.36 9.67
N ALA A 82 -4.77 -8.45 9.28
CA ALA A 82 -5.68 -7.31 9.38
C ALA A 82 -5.86 -6.86 10.83
N ARG A 83 -5.98 -7.82 11.75
CA ARG A 83 -6.12 -7.48 13.17
C ARG A 83 -4.87 -6.78 13.70
N LYS A 84 -3.71 -7.28 13.31
CA LYS A 84 -2.45 -6.68 13.73
C LYS A 84 -2.33 -5.26 13.20
N ARG A 85 -2.70 -5.05 11.92
CA ARG A 85 -2.68 -3.71 11.35
C ARG A 85 -3.64 -2.77 12.08
N ALA A 86 -4.82 -3.26 12.43
CA ALA A 86 -5.78 -2.44 13.17
C ALA A 86 -5.22 -2.03 14.52
N GLU A 87 -4.53 -2.93 15.21
CA GLU A 87 -3.91 -2.62 16.50
C GLU A 87 -2.78 -1.62 16.35
N GLN A 88 -1.96 -1.77 15.33
CA GLN A 88 -0.83 -0.88 15.09
C GLN A 88 -1.30 0.53 14.76
N LEU A 89 -2.46 0.66 14.13
CA LEU A 89 -2.95 1.94 13.66
C LEU A 89 -4.00 2.57 14.58
N ALA A 90 -4.29 1.94 15.72
CA ALA A 90 -5.29 2.45 16.65
C ALA A 90 -4.92 3.88 17.05
N GLY A 91 -5.86 4.81 16.89
CA GLY A 91 -5.64 6.21 17.22
C GLY A 91 -4.84 7.00 16.18
N ALA A 92 -4.43 6.38 15.08
CA ALA A 92 -3.66 7.08 14.05
C ALA A 92 -4.56 7.99 13.22
N THR A 93 -3.93 8.93 12.52
CA THR A 93 -4.65 9.80 11.59
C THR A 93 -5.19 8.97 10.43
N PRO A 94 -6.47 9.14 10.07
CA PRO A 94 -7.02 8.39 8.94
C PRO A 94 -6.29 8.68 7.63
N VAL A 95 -6.05 7.65 6.84
CA VAL A 95 -5.43 7.78 5.53
C VAL A 95 -6.16 6.88 4.54
N LYS A 96 -6.05 7.23 3.27
CA LYS A 96 -6.68 6.46 2.20
C LYS A 96 -5.73 5.39 1.68
N SER A 97 -6.27 4.24 1.36
CA SER A 97 -5.53 3.16 0.73
C SER A 97 -6.35 2.65 -0.44
N ALA A 98 -5.95 2.99 -1.66
CA ALA A 98 -6.61 2.51 -2.86
C ALA A 98 -5.95 1.22 -3.31
N LEU A 99 -6.74 0.17 -3.49
CA LEU A 99 -6.25 -1.11 -3.98
C LEU A 99 -6.86 -1.33 -5.35
N PHE A 100 -6.01 -1.53 -6.34
CA PHE A 100 -6.45 -1.58 -7.74
C PHE A 100 -6.04 -2.89 -8.37
N SER A 101 -6.94 -3.47 -9.16
CA SER A 101 -6.61 -4.59 -10.03
C SER A 101 -7.58 -4.64 -11.18
N GLU A 102 -7.03 -4.91 -12.37
CA GLU A 102 -7.87 -5.12 -13.55
C GLU A 102 -8.38 -6.55 -13.62
N ASP A 103 -7.70 -7.48 -12.98
CA ASP A 103 -8.12 -8.87 -13.04
C ASP A 103 -8.88 -9.27 -11.75
N TRP A 104 -9.59 -10.39 -11.84
CA TRP A 104 -10.47 -10.80 -10.76
C TRP A 104 -9.73 -11.31 -9.53
N ILE A 105 -8.53 -11.87 -9.71
CA ILE A 105 -7.77 -12.41 -8.58
C ILE A 105 -7.36 -11.26 -7.66
N GLY A 106 -6.71 -10.26 -8.24
CA GLY A 106 -6.29 -9.10 -7.44
C GLY A 106 -7.46 -8.32 -6.89
N PHE A 107 -8.54 -8.19 -7.69
CA PHE A 107 -9.70 -7.44 -7.21
C PHE A 107 -10.38 -8.13 -6.04
N GLY A 108 -10.40 -9.47 -6.04
CA GLY A 108 -10.96 -10.20 -4.91
C GLY A 108 -10.20 -9.93 -3.62
N ILE A 109 -8.88 -9.88 -3.71
CA ILE A 109 -8.04 -9.54 -2.55
C ILE A 109 -8.29 -8.09 -2.12
N ALA A 110 -8.42 -7.18 -3.10
CA ALA A 110 -8.69 -5.78 -2.78
C ALA A 110 -10.01 -5.64 -2.02
N CYS A 111 -11.05 -6.33 -2.47
CA CYS A 111 -12.35 -6.27 -1.81
C CYS A 111 -12.30 -6.85 -0.39
N MET A 112 -11.55 -7.94 -0.22
CA MET A 112 -11.41 -8.54 1.09
C MET A 112 -10.72 -7.57 2.05
N TYR A 113 -9.64 -6.94 1.59
CA TYR A 113 -8.92 -6.01 2.44
C TYR A 113 -9.77 -4.79 2.79
N GLU A 114 -10.53 -4.29 1.80
CA GLU A 114 -11.45 -3.17 2.07
C GLU A 114 -12.40 -3.52 3.21
N GLY A 115 -12.97 -4.73 3.18
CA GLY A 115 -13.88 -5.15 4.23
C GLY A 115 -13.20 -5.28 5.59
N LEU A 116 -11.99 -5.83 5.60
CA LEU A 116 -11.27 -6.05 6.85
C LEU A 116 -10.79 -4.77 7.51
N MET A 117 -10.61 -3.71 6.73
CA MET A 117 -10.12 -2.45 7.29
C MET A 117 -11.24 -1.54 7.78
N LYS A 118 -12.49 -1.92 7.63
CA LYS A 118 -13.60 -1.12 8.13
C LYS A 118 -13.48 -0.95 9.63
N GLY A 119 -13.70 0.28 10.10
CA GLY A 119 -13.57 0.57 11.52
C GLY A 119 -12.15 0.90 11.97
N THR A 120 -11.17 0.84 11.05
CA THR A 120 -9.81 1.25 11.36
C THR A 120 -9.52 2.59 10.71
N PRO A 121 -8.40 3.25 11.06
CA PRO A 121 -8.03 4.50 10.39
C PRO A 121 -7.67 4.35 8.92
N ILE A 122 -7.56 3.14 8.40
CA ILE A 122 -7.28 2.95 6.98
C ILE A 122 -8.61 2.95 6.22
N ASP A 123 -8.83 3.98 5.41
CA ASP A 123 -9.99 4.01 4.52
C ASP A 123 -9.57 3.29 3.24
N ALA A 124 -9.80 1.98 3.21
CA ALA A 124 -9.41 1.14 2.10
C ALA A 124 -10.54 1.01 1.11
N ARG A 125 -10.24 1.17 -0.19
CA ARG A 125 -11.22 0.99 -1.25
C ARG A 125 -10.64 0.23 -2.41
N ALA A 126 -11.46 -0.69 -2.95
CA ALA A 126 -11.08 -1.51 -4.09
C ALA A 126 -11.55 -0.85 -5.37
N PHE A 127 -10.69 -0.86 -6.38
CA PHE A 127 -10.97 -0.25 -7.68
C PHE A 127 -10.61 -1.21 -8.80
N ARG A 128 -11.41 -1.18 -9.85
CA ARG A 128 -11.08 -1.86 -11.09
C ARG A 128 -10.67 -0.89 -12.19
N ASP A 129 -10.68 0.39 -11.87
CA ASP A 129 -10.39 1.46 -12.82
C ASP A 129 -9.36 2.37 -12.17
N ARG A 130 -8.19 2.43 -12.77
CA ARG A 130 -7.08 3.24 -12.22
C ARG A 130 -7.45 4.72 -12.18
N ALA A 131 -8.19 5.20 -13.18
CA ALA A 131 -8.59 6.60 -13.20
C ALA A 131 -9.47 6.95 -12.02
N LYS A 132 -10.37 6.04 -11.64
CA LYS A 132 -11.24 6.28 -10.48
C LYS A 132 -10.43 6.29 -9.19
N ALA A 133 -9.44 5.44 -9.08
CA ALA A 133 -8.56 5.43 -7.91
C ALA A 133 -7.82 6.77 -7.83
N ALA A 134 -7.32 7.27 -8.97
CA ALA A 134 -6.61 8.54 -8.99
C ALA A 134 -7.50 9.70 -8.55
N VAL A 135 -8.74 9.74 -9.03
CA VAL A 135 -9.68 10.78 -8.61
C VAL A 135 -9.91 10.72 -7.11
N TRP A 136 -10.13 9.53 -6.59
CA TRP A 136 -10.39 9.37 -5.15
C TRP A 136 -9.18 9.79 -4.30
N LEU A 137 -7.98 9.48 -4.78
CA LEU A 137 -6.75 9.86 -4.08
C LEU A 137 -6.38 11.33 -4.30
N GLY A 138 -6.96 11.96 -5.33
CA GLY A 138 -6.63 13.34 -5.65
C GLY A 138 -5.27 13.51 -6.32
N VAL A 139 -4.87 12.56 -7.16
CA VAL A 139 -3.57 12.58 -7.83
C VAL A 139 -3.76 12.40 -9.34
N PRO A 140 -2.76 12.78 -10.14
CA PRO A 140 -2.83 12.50 -11.58
C PRO A 140 -2.77 11.00 -11.84
N GLU A 141 -3.55 10.54 -12.80
CA GLU A 141 -3.57 9.11 -13.11
C GLU A 141 -2.20 8.61 -13.55
N GLU A 142 -1.42 9.46 -14.19
CA GLU A 142 -0.12 9.05 -14.73
C GLU A 142 0.81 8.50 -13.66
N ILE A 143 0.76 9.03 -12.45
CA ILE A 143 1.69 8.56 -11.43
C ILE A 143 1.29 7.19 -10.88
N LEU A 144 0.07 6.74 -11.17
CA LEU A 144 -0.36 5.41 -10.75
C LEU A 144 -0.04 4.34 -11.79
N LYS A 145 0.53 4.70 -12.93
CA LYS A 145 0.87 3.74 -13.98
C LYS A 145 2.27 3.20 -13.73
N LEU A 146 2.39 2.39 -12.71
CA LEU A 146 3.71 1.93 -12.26
C LEU A 146 4.38 1.02 -13.27
N GLU A 147 3.61 0.23 -13.98
CA GLU A 147 4.15 -0.70 -14.96
C GLU A 147 4.65 0.01 -16.22
N ASP A 148 4.24 1.24 -16.43
CA ASP A 148 4.63 1.99 -17.60
C ASP A 148 5.90 2.80 -17.39
N GLU A 149 6.44 2.75 -16.20
CA GLU A 149 7.65 3.49 -15.92
C GLU A 149 8.80 2.93 -16.73
N PRO A 150 9.57 3.74 -17.42
CA PRO A 150 10.68 3.22 -18.20
C PRO A 150 11.67 2.51 -17.30
N ALA A 151 12.25 1.46 -17.84
CA ALA A 151 13.26 0.76 -17.09
C ALA A 151 14.36 1.72 -16.72
N SER A 152 14.81 1.58 -15.48
CA SER A 152 15.83 2.44 -15.01
C SER A 152 17.03 2.27 -15.88
N PRO A 153 17.63 3.31 -16.32
CA PRO A 153 18.78 3.17 -17.11
C PRO A 153 19.84 2.66 -16.25
N HIS A 154 20.36 2.00 -16.20
CA HIS A 154 21.26 1.61 -15.24
C HIS A 154 22.64 1.99 -15.52
#